data_61847862896daac6374275bed3747339
#
_entry.id   61847862896daac6374275bed3747339
#
_cell.length_a   1.000
_cell.length_b   1.000
_cell.length_c   1.000
_cell.angle_alpha   90.00
_cell.angle_beta   90.00
_cell.angle_gamma   90.00
#
_symmetry.space_group_name_H-M   'P 1'
#
loop_
_entity.id
_entity.type
_entity.pdbx_description
1 polymer ?
#
loop_
_entity_poly.entity_id
_entity_poly.type
_entity_poly.pdbx_seq_one_letter_code
_entity_poly.pdbx_strand_id
1 'polypeptide(L)'
;MSVYRCNHCKHIGENFQQNEQTQAKCANCGHDVTVYDTVYFIKNILNRWAAAVRELNALQSQEQDNGLPADVEPKNSIHNPLDNIKLSDTDILANERQHKPLENWFRQKQIVPTFDYSAVDMSGYFDEAAEKIGTQFDAFKDILGKITWAYRNNHSGLNLDLKKYSQKEAQQINTICREFYSHTLFSRYNYQKQDKLVHLKLQSAAPIRQFFSGEWLEWFALNTVLTQAKKRGKNYAFSCARSTEIRFANEDLHELDVVFLTPKKPPFIIECKTGEYRRDLDKYLNLRKRLDIPAENFALLVTDVNEAQAKSLSAMYQLTFVTPDTLAAYLDKVI
;
A
#
# COMPACT_ATOMS: atom_id res chain seq x y z
N MET A 1 14.12 -16.64 12.51
CA MET A 1 15.32 -16.66 11.68
C MET A 1 15.99 -15.32 11.89
N SER A 2 17.28 -15.28 12.17
CA SER A 2 17.99 -14.04 12.42
C SER A 2 19.26 -14.00 11.58
N VAL A 3 19.72 -12.80 11.26
CA VAL A 3 20.87 -12.57 10.38
C VAL A 3 21.88 -11.63 11.03
N TYR A 4 23.13 -11.72 10.61
CA TYR A 4 24.19 -10.79 10.99
C TYR A 4 25.04 -10.39 9.79
N ARG A 5 25.66 -9.21 9.88
CA ARG A 5 26.73 -8.78 8.99
C ARG A 5 27.96 -8.49 9.82
N CYS A 6 29.04 -9.16 9.49
CA CYS A 6 30.33 -8.95 10.16
C CYS A 6 30.97 -7.63 9.71
N ASN A 7 31.26 -6.75 10.66
CA ASN A 7 31.90 -5.46 10.37
C ASN A 7 33.36 -5.62 9.94
N HIS A 8 34.03 -6.73 10.32
CA HIS A 8 35.42 -7.01 9.97
C HIS A 8 35.55 -7.58 8.55
N CYS A 9 34.91 -8.71 8.24
CA CYS A 9 35.08 -9.41 6.95
C CYS A 9 33.91 -9.19 5.97
N LYS A 10 32.89 -8.42 6.33
CA LYS A 10 31.70 -8.13 5.54
C LYS A 10 30.80 -9.33 5.26
N HIS A 11 31.14 -10.52 5.78
CA HIS A 11 30.31 -11.72 5.63
C HIS A 11 28.91 -11.50 6.22
N ILE A 12 27.89 -11.92 5.47
CA ILE A 12 26.50 -11.97 5.92
C ILE A 12 26.17 -13.43 6.17
N GLY A 13 25.70 -13.74 7.38
CA GLY A 13 25.36 -15.09 7.77
C GLY A 13 24.03 -15.17 8.52
N GLU A 14 23.51 -16.38 8.60
CA GLU A 14 22.31 -16.70 9.35
C GLU A 14 22.68 -17.21 10.73
N ASN A 15 21.87 -16.86 11.75
CA ASN A 15 21.98 -17.41 13.08
C ASN A 15 20.74 -18.27 13.37
N PHE A 16 20.96 -19.58 13.52
CA PHE A 16 19.91 -20.58 13.77
C PHE A 16 19.64 -20.82 15.25
N GLN A 17 20.39 -20.20 16.16
CA GLN A 17 20.16 -20.36 17.60
C GLN A 17 18.89 -19.64 18.04
N GLN A 18 17.96 -20.38 18.63
CA GLN A 18 16.64 -19.91 19.05
C GLN A 18 16.61 -19.03 20.32
N ASN A 19 17.78 -18.71 20.88
CA ASN A 19 17.86 -17.86 22.06
C ASN A 19 17.99 -16.39 21.64
N GLU A 20 17.37 -15.51 22.38
CA GLU A 20 17.35 -14.04 22.23
C GLU A 20 18.74 -13.40 22.39
N GLN A 21 19.81 -14.09 21.99
CA GLN A 21 21.17 -13.54 22.05
C GLN A 21 21.35 -12.55 20.91
N THR A 22 21.55 -11.29 21.29
CA THR A 22 21.88 -10.19 20.37
C THR A 22 23.32 -10.23 19.84
N GLN A 23 24.14 -11.18 20.28
CA GLN A 23 25.55 -11.34 19.92
C GLN A 23 25.89 -12.78 19.52
N ALA A 24 26.69 -12.94 18.47
CA ALA A 24 27.19 -14.22 18.00
C ALA A 24 28.63 -14.03 17.45
N LYS A 25 29.28 -15.14 17.07
CA LYS A 25 30.57 -15.10 16.37
C LYS A 25 30.37 -15.28 14.86
N CYS A 26 31.09 -14.49 14.08
CA CYS A 26 31.07 -14.59 12.63
C CYS A 26 31.60 -15.97 12.20
N ALA A 27 30.82 -16.70 11.41
CA ALA A 27 31.18 -18.01 10.91
C ALA A 27 32.42 -17.99 10.00
N ASN A 28 32.72 -16.83 9.39
CA ASN A 28 33.86 -16.71 8.46
C ASN A 28 35.17 -16.28 9.15
N CYS A 29 35.12 -15.40 10.14
CA CYS A 29 36.35 -14.84 10.73
C CYS A 29 36.40 -14.86 12.27
N GLY A 30 35.41 -15.40 12.95
CA GLY A 30 35.36 -15.56 14.39
C GLY A 30 35.14 -14.29 15.23
N HIS A 31 35.06 -13.10 14.60
CA HIS A 31 34.82 -11.85 15.32
C HIS A 31 33.39 -11.79 15.85
N ASP A 32 33.22 -11.06 16.95
CA ASP A 32 31.89 -10.84 17.51
C ASP A 32 31.03 -10.01 16.57
N VAL A 33 29.78 -10.43 16.42
CA VAL A 33 28.79 -9.80 15.54
C VAL A 33 27.48 -9.60 16.26
N THR A 34 26.79 -8.51 15.95
CA THR A 34 25.43 -8.28 16.41
C THR A 34 24.45 -9.01 15.50
N VAL A 35 23.54 -9.75 16.12
CA VAL A 35 22.49 -10.51 15.43
C VAL A 35 21.20 -9.70 15.42
N TYR A 36 20.57 -9.64 14.26
CA TYR A 36 19.34 -8.91 14.03
C TYR A 36 18.23 -9.86 13.61
N ASP A 37 17.00 -9.55 14.00
CA ASP A 37 15.83 -10.15 13.38
C ASP A 37 15.87 -9.88 11.86
N THR A 38 15.54 -10.87 11.06
CA THR A 38 15.66 -10.80 9.59
C THR A 38 14.80 -9.68 9.01
N VAL A 39 13.59 -9.50 9.51
CA VAL A 39 12.67 -8.44 9.04
C VAL A 39 13.21 -7.07 9.42
N TYR A 40 13.69 -6.92 10.65
CA TYR A 40 14.32 -5.68 11.11
C TYR A 40 15.57 -5.34 10.29
N PHE A 41 16.42 -6.34 9.99
CA PHE A 41 17.62 -6.16 9.21
C PHE A 41 17.32 -5.72 7.77
N ILE A 42 16.36 -6.39 7.12
CA ILE A 42 15.90 -6.05 5.76
C ILE A 42 15.29 -4.65 5.75
N LYS A 43 14.41 -4.32 6.69
CA LYS A 43 13.80 -2.99 6.82
C LYS A 43 14.86 -1.89 6.92
N ASN A 44 15.91 -2.10 7.73
CA ASN A 44 16.99 -1.13 7.86
C ASN A 44 17.80 -0.97 6.57
N ILE A 45 18.06 -2.06 5.84
CA ILE A 45 18.74 -1.98 4.55
C ILE A 45 17.89 -1.20 3.54
N LEU A 46 16.62 -1.52 3.44
CA LEU A 46 15.69 -0.84 2.53
C LEU A 46 15.56 0.65 2.86
N ASN A 47 15.43 1.00 4.14
CA ASN A 47 15.38 2.40 4.57
C ASN A 47 16.66 3.17 4.19
N ARG A 48 17.83 2.56 4.38
CA ARG A 48 19.12 3.17 3.99
C ARG A 48 19.26 3.31 2.49
N TRP A 49 18.82 2.30 1.74
CA TRP A 49 18.81 2.36 0.28
C TRP A 49 17.88 3.46 -0.22
N ALA A 50 16.66 3.54 0.32
CA ALA A 50 15.71 4.60 -0.02
C ALA A 50 16.24 6.01 0.32
N ALA A 51 16.95 6.16 1.44
CA ALA A 51 17.61 7.42 1.78
C ALA A 51 18.73 7.76 0.78
N ALA A 52 19.56 6.79 0.40
CA ALA A 52 20.63 6.98 -0.58
C ALA A 52 20.11 7.33 -1.98
N VAL A 53 19.01 6.69 -2.41
CA VAL A 53 18.35 7.01 -3.69
C VAL A 53 17.77 8.44 -3.67
N ARG A 54 17.17 8.87 -2.56
CA ARG A 54 16.68 10.26 -2.41
C ARG A 54 17.81 11.27 -2.49
N GLU A 55 18.94 11.00 -1.80
CA GLU A 55 20.12 11.85 -1.83
C GLU A 55 20.73 11.93 -3.24
N LEU A 56 20.83 10.79 -3.93
CA LEU A 56 21.30 10.74 -5.32
C LEU A 56 20.42 11.56 -6.27
N ASN A 57 19.10 11.42 -6.14
CA ASN A 57 18.14 12.17 -6.95
C ASN A 57 18.20 13.68 -6.66
N ALA A 58 18.41 14.07 -5.41
CA ALA A 58 18.61 15.47 -5.02
C ALA A 58 19.89 16.06 -5.61
N LEU A 59 20.99 15.31 -5.59
CA LEU A 59 22.28 15.72 -6.19
C LEU A 59 22.16 15.85 -7.72
N GLN A 60 21.54 14.89 -8.40
CA GLN A 60 21.31 14.94 -9.84
C GLN A 60 20.43 16.15 -10.25
N SER A 61 19.47 16.52 -9.40
CA SER A 61 18.64 17.70 -9.64
C SER A 61 19.43 19.01 -9.49
N GLN A 62 20.43 19.06 -8.60
CA GLN A 62 21.31 20.22 -8.41
C GLN A 62 22.34 20.37 -9.55
N GLU A 63 22.80 19.24 -10.14
CA GLU A 63 23.71 19.28 -11.28
C GLU A 63 23.03 19.79 -12.56
N GLN A 64 21.73 19.54 -12.74
CA GLN A 64 20.95 20.05 -13.86
C GLN A 64 20.66 21.55 -13.76
N ASP A 65 20.64 22.12 -12.56
CA ASP A 65 20.40 23.55 -12.35
C ASP A 65 21.67 24.42 -12.58
N ASN A 66 22.86 23.82 -12.54
CA ASN A 66 24.12 24.54 -12.66
C ASN A 66 24.70 24.60 -14.09
N GLY A 67 23.97 24.16 -15.10
CA GLY A 67 24.49 23.95 -16.45
C GLY A 67 23.80 24.66 -17.62
N LEU A 68 23.03 25.75 -17.43
CA LEU A 68 22.41 26.46 -18.59
C LEU A 68 22.81 27.93 -18.62
N PRO A 69 23.29 28.43 -19.81
CA PRO A 69 23.43 29.86 -20.05
C PRO A 69 22.04 30.54 -20.14
N ALA A 70 21.93 31.68 -19.53
CA ALA A 70 20.77 32.55 -19.63
C ALA A 70 20.58 32.94 -21.13
N ASP A 71 19.55 32.41 -21.78
CA ASP A 71 18.81 32.93 -22.92
C ASP A 71 18.06 31.79 -23.65
N VAL A 72 17.07 31.20 -22.98
CA VAL A 72 15.99 30.48 -23.68
C VAL A 72 14.70 30.80 -22.94
N GLU A 73 13.74 31.42 -23.63
CA GLU A 73 12.40 31.66 -23.16
C GLU A 73 11.82 30.36 -22.55
N PRO A 74 11.16 30.42 -21.39
CA PRO A 74 10.59 29.23 -20.77
C PRO A 74 9.44 28.72 -21.63
N LYS A 75 9.70 27.77 -22.50
CA LYS A 75 8.64 26.89 -22.97
C LYS A 75 8.15 26.18 -21.69
N ASN A 76 6.97 26.53 -21.24
CA ASN A 76 6.21 25.86 -20.21
C ASN A 76 6.01 24.36 -20.58
N SER A 77 7.05 23.56 -20.55
CA SER A 77 6.93 22.13 -20.44
C SER A 77 6.52 21.87 -18.98
N ILE A 78 5.23 21.70 -18.75
CA ILE A 78 4.73 21.17 -17.48
C ILE A 78 5.41 19.81 -17.32
N HIS A 79 6.51 19.78 -16.57
CA HIS A 79 7.21 18.55 -16.25
C HIS A 79 6.24 17.73 -15.37
N ASN A 80 5.70 16.65 -15.94
CA ASN A 80 4.84 15.75 -15.16
C ASN A 80 5.71 15.15 -14.04
N PRO A 81 5.38 15.35 -12.77
CA PRO A 81 6.16 14.79 -11.66
C PRO A 81 6.26 13.26 -11.72
N LEU A 82 5.49 12.59 -12.58
CA LEU A 82 5.49 11.15 -12.80
C LEU A 82 6.38 10.69 -13.96
N ASP A 83 7.07 11.61 -14.68
CA ASP A 83 7.87 11.30 -15.87
C ASP A 83 9.01 10.42 -15.43
N ASN A 84 9.41 9.70 -14.86
CA ASN A 84 10.48 8.73 -14.52
C ASN A 84 10.12 7.80 -13.36
N ILE A 85 8.85 7.83 -12.90
CA ILE A 85 8.37 6.95 -11.85
C ILE A 85 7.60 5.81 -12.49
N LYS A 86 7.87 4.58 -12.09
CA LYS A 86 7.03 3.44 -12.43
C LYS A 86 5.69 3.62 -11.74
N LEU A 87 4.66 4.03 -12.48
CA LEU A 87 3.32 4.30 -11.95
C LEU A 87 2.63 3.07 -11.33
N SER A 88 3.19 1.88 -11.52
CA SER A 88 2.76 0.65 -10.85
C SER A 88 3.39 0.45 -9.47
N ASP A 89 4.33 1.29 -9.08
CA ASP A 89 5.04 1.17 -7.82
C ASP A 89 4.61 2.30 -6.88
N THR A 90 4.38 2.00 -5.63
CA THR A 90 4.02 2.96 -4.59
C THR A 90 5.17 3.87 -4.16
N ASP A 91 6.35 3.71 -4.74
CA ASP A 91 7.50 4.64 -4.59
C ASP A 91 7.14 6.10 -4.87
N ILE A 92 6.11 6.33 -5.69
CA ILE A 92 5.56 7.67 -5.93
C ILE A 92 5.17 8.39 -4.63
N LEU A 93 4.80 7.65 -3.59
CA LEU A 93 4.43 8.22 -2.29
C LEU A 93 5.62 8.82 -1.54
N ALA A 94 6.86 8.44 -1.89
CA ALA A 94 8.08 9.04 -1.33
C ALA A 94 8.48 10.35 -2.02
N ASN A 95 7.81 10.77 -3.07
CA ASN A 95 8.18 11.95 -3.85
C ASN A 95 7.38 13.19 -3.42
N GLU A 96 8.02 14.09 -2.69
CA GLU A 96 7.40 15.33 -2.20
C GLU A 96 6.85 16.22 -3.33
N ARG A 97 7.52 16.27 -4.48
CA ARG A 97 7.08 17.10 -5.62
C ARG A 97 5.73 16.65 -6.17
N GLN A 98 5.50 15.35 -6.14
CA GLN A 98 4.24 14.75 -6.60
C GLN A 98 3.08 15.09 -5.65
N HIS A 99 3.31 15.29 -4.35
CA HIS A 99 2.29 15.68 -3.37
C HIS A 99 1.96 17.19 -3.42
N LYS A 100 2.83 18.02 -4.00
CA LYS A 100 2.68 19.47 -4.00
C LYS A 100 1.34 19.98 -4.56
N PRO A 101 0.78 19.44 -5.66
CA PRO A 101 -0.54 19.84 -6.14
C PRO A 101 -1.67 19.57 -5.12
N LEU A 102 -1.64 18.41 -4.46
CA LEU A 102 -2.59 18.08 -3.39
C LEU A 102 -2.41 19.00 -2.19
N GLU A 103 -1.18 19.21 -1.74
CA GLU A 103 -0.88 20.15 -0.65
C GLU A 103 -1.44 21.53 -0.93
N ASN A 104 -1.20 22.06 -2.13
CA ASN A 104 -1.68 23.38 -2.53
C ASN A 104 -3.21 23.45 -2.52
N TRP A 105 -3.90 22.41 -2.99
CA TRP A 105 -5.34 22.36 -2.98
C TRP A 105 -5.91 22.40 -1.55
N PHE A 106 -5.37 21.60 -0.62
CA PHE A 106 -5.80 21.61 0.78
C PHE A 106 -5.53 22.97 1.45
N ARG A 107 -4.33 23.52 1.24
CA ARG A 107 -3.95 24.82 1.84
C ARG A 107 -4.82 25.98 1.35
N GLN A 108 -5.28 25.97 0.11
CA GLN A 108 -6.25 26.97 -0.40
C GLN A 108 -7.58 26.93 0.35
N LYS A 109 -7.94 25.79 0.91
CA LYS A 109 -9.14 25.62 1.76
C LYS A 109 -8.84 25.77 3.27
N GLN A 110 -7.67 26.26 3.64
CA GLN A 110 -7.20 26.40 5.03
C GLN A 110 -7.15 25.06 5.77
N ILE A 111 -6.85 23.99 5.05
CA ILE A 111 -6.66 22.63 5.57
C ILE A 111 -5.17 22.31 5.51
N VAL A 112 -4.62 21.76 6.58
CA VAL A 112 -3.20 21.37 6.64
C VAL A 112 -3.09 19.86 6.41
N PRO A 113 -2.56 19.41 5.25
CA PRO A 113 -2.31 18.00 5.01
C PRO A 113 -0.96 17.60 5.60
N THR A 114 -0.89 16.36 6.08
CA THR A 114 0.34 15.67 6.48
C THR A 114 0.45 14.37 5.69
N PHE A 115 1.52 14.22 4.92
CA PHE A 115 1.78 13.02 4.12
C PHE A 115 2.82 12.14 4.80
N ASP A 116 2.59 10.83 4.81
CA ASP A 116 3.58 9.87 5.29
C ASP A 116 4.49 9.40 4.16
N TYR A 117 5.64 10.03 4.04
CA TYR A 117 6.66 9.69 3.05
C TYR A 117 7.42 8.40 3.36
N SER A 118 7.23 7.85 4.54
CA SER A 118 7.91 6.62 4.99
C SER A 118 7.09 5.35 4.76
N ALA A 119 5.78 5.48 4.56
CA ALA A 119 4.85 4.37 4.36
C ALA A 119 4.81 3.88 2.91
N VAL A 120 6.00 3.61 2.33
CA VAL A 120 6.14 3.08 0.98
C VAL A 120 6.52 1.60 1.00
N ASP A 121 6.05 0.86 0.03
CA ASP A 121 6.43 -0.54 -0.19
C ASP A 121 7.59 -0.63 -1.19
N MET A 122 8.81 -0.48 -0.69
CA MET A 122 10.03 -0.56 -1.51
C MET A 122 10.28 -1.96 -2.09
N SER A 123 9.58 -2.99 -1.62
CA SER A 123 9.70 -4.36 -2.13
C SER A 123 8.69 -4.65 -3.25
N GLY A 124 7.60 -3.90 -3.33
CA GLY A 124 6.45 -4.17 -4.19
C GLY A 124 5.60 -5.36 -3.72
N TYR A 125 5.90 -5.97 -2.57
CA TYR A 125 5.21 -7.18 -2.10
C TYR A 125 3.80 -6.90 -1.61
N PHE A 126 3.58 -5.76 -0.96
CA PHE A 126 2.24 -5.34 -0.57
C PHE A 126 1.39 -4.99 -1.79
N ASP A 127 1.99 -4.33 -2.80
CA ASP A 127 1.33 -4.00 -4.05
C ASP A 127 0.83 -5.25 -4.78
N GLU A 128 1.73 -6.22 -4.99
CA GLU A 128 1.40 -7.48 -5.65
C GLU A 128 0.38 -8.30 -4.86
N ALA A 129 0.54 -8.37 -3.52
CA ALA A 129 -0.39 -9.09 -2.67
C ALA A 129 -1.78 -8.43 -2.64
N ALA A 130 -1.85 -7.09 -2.58
CA ALA A 130 -3.11 -6.35 -2.60
C ALA A 130 -3.83 -6.52 -3.94
N GLU A 131 -3.09 -6.46 -5.06
CA GLU A 131 -3.65 -6.72 -6.39
C GLU A 131 -4.23 -8.14 -6.49
N LYS A 132 -3.52 -9.16 -5.99
CA LYS A 132 -4.00 -10.54 -5.96
C LYS A 132 -5.26 -10.70 -5.12
N ILE A 133 -5.29 -10.11 -3.93
CA ILE A 133 -6.48 -10.16 -3.06
C ILE A 133 -7.64 -9.46 -3.76
N GLY A 134 -7.47 -8.24 -4.24
CA GLY A 134 -8.53 -7.42 -4.81
C GLY A 134 -9.10 -8.01 -6.09
N THR A 135 -8.26 -8.51 -7.01
CA THR A 135 -8.70 -9.12 -8.28
C THR A 135 -9.28 -10.53 -8.13
N GLN A 136 -9.02 -11.21 -7.02
CA GLN A 136 -9.51 -12.56 -6.73
C GLN A 136 -10.25 -12.60 -5.38
N PHE A 137 -10.90 -11.50 -5.03
CA PHE A 137 -11.46 -11.29 -3.69
C PHE A 137 -12.44 -12.40 -3.30
N ASP A 138 -13.37 -12.77 -4.19
CA ASP A 138 -14.35 -13.82 -3.89
C ASP A 138 -13.73 -15.18 -3.55
N ALA A 139 -12.63 -15.53 -4.20
CA ALA A 139 -11.92 -16.78 -3.90
C ALA A 139 -11.10 -16.69 -2.60
N PHE A 140 -10.68 -15.50 -2.20
CA PHE A 140 -9.76 -15.32 -1.08
C PHE A 140 -10.39 -14.74 0.20
N LYS A 141 -11.59 -14.19 0.13
CA LYS A 141 -12.26 -13.53 1.27
C LYS A 141 -12.36 -14.40 2.54
N ASP A 142 -12.69 -15.69 2.38
CA ASP A 142 -12.79 -16.62 3.51
C ASP A 142 -11.43 -16.88 4.18
N ILE A 143 -10.37 -16.94 3.35
CA ILE A 143 -9.00 -17.10 3.83
C ILE A 143 -8.54 -15.85 4.56
N LEU A 144 -8.81 -14.69 3.98
CA LEU A 144 -8.53 -13.39 4.59
C LEU A 144 -9.24 -13.25 5.95
N GLY A 145 -10.51 -13.64 6.01
CA GLY A 145 -11.26 -13.68 7.27
C GLY A 145 -10.61 -14.56 8.34
N LYS A 146 -10.10 -15.75 7.96
CA LYS A 146 -9.37 -16.64 8.87
C LYS A 146 -8.03 -16.06 9.32
N ILE A 147 -7.29 -15.40 8.43
CA ILE A 147 -6.03 -14.72 8.76
C ILE A 147 -6.30 -13.61 9.77
N THR A 148 -7.27 -12.74 9.47
CA THR A 148 -7.68 -11.63 10.35
C THR A 148 -8.14 -12.14 11.72
N TRP A 149 -8.94 -13.22 11.75
CA TRP A 149 -9.37 -13.86 12.99
C TRP A 149 -8.18 -14.40 13.79
N ALA A 150 -7.22 -15.06 13.11
CA ALA A 150 -6.03 -15.60 13.76
C ALA A 150 -5.21 -14.48 14.42
N TYR A 151 -5.00 -13.36 13.72
CA TYR A 151 -4.30 -12.21 14.30
C TYR A 151 -5.03 -11.59 15.50
N ARG A 152 -6.36 -11.43 15.43
CA ARG A 152 -7.17 -10.89 16.53
C ARG A 152 -7.13 -11.78 17.78
N ASN A 153 -6.99 -13.09 17.59
CA ASN A 153 -6.95 -14.07 18.68
C ASN A 153 -5.53 -14.52 19.05
N ASN A 154 -4.49 -13.82 18.55
CA ASN A 154 -3.08 -14.11 18.79
C ASN A 154 -2.65 -15.54 18.39
N HIS A 155 -3.30 -16.12 17.38
CA HIS A 155 -2.85 -17.37 16.77
C HIS A 155 -1.73 -17.11 15.77
N SER A 156 -0.63 -17.84 15.90
CA SER A 156 0.52 -17.71 15.00
C SER A 156 0.41 -18.55 13.73
N GLY A 157 -0.60 -19.40 13.60
CA GLY A 157 -0.78 -20.27 12.44
C GLY A 157 -2.22 -20.66 12.20
N LEU A 158 -2.49 -21.11 11.00
CA LEU A 158 -3.81 -21.61 10.60
C LEU A 158 -3.68 -22.73 9.57
N ASN A 159 -4.70 -23.57 9.53
CA ASN A 159 -4.84 -24.65 8.58
C ASN A 159 -6.01 -24.39 7.64
N LEU A 160 -5.75 -24.51 6.34
CA LEU A 160 -6.75 -24.32 5.30
C LEU A 160 -7.08 -25.67 4.67
N ASP A 161 -8.29 -26.16 4.92
CA ASP A 161 -8.81 -27.36 4.27
C ASP A 161 -9.36 -26.97 2.89
N LEU A 162 -8.61 -27.33 1.85
CA LEU A 162 -8.95 -27.03 0.46
C LEU A 162 -9.95 -28.02 -0.15
N LYS A 163 -10.35 -29.09 0.56
CA LYS A 163 -11.40 -30.01 0.11
C LYS A 163 -12.77 -29.33 -0.02
N LYS A 164 -12.96 -28.22 0.71
CA LYS A 164 -14.21 -27.44 0.72
C LYS A 164 -14.42 -26.58 -0.54
N TYR A 165 -13.41 -26.43 -1.34
CA TYR A 165 -13.39 -25.57 -2.53
C TYR A 165 -13.40 -26.40 -3.80
N SER A 166 -13.89 -25.84 -4.89
CA SER A 166 -13.71 -26.43 -6.21
C SER A 166 -12.22 -26.60 -6.54
N GLN A 167 -11.89 -27.46 -7.49
CA GLN A 167 -10.50 -27.69 -7.86
C GLN A 167 -9.81 -26.39 -8.33
N LYS A 168 -10.54 -25.55 -9.07
CA LYS A 168 -10.02 -24.24 -9.54
C LYS A 168 -9.74 -23.29 -8.39
N GLU A 169 -10.69 -23.12 -7.48
CA GLU A 169 -10.52 -22.26 -6.28
C GLU A 169 -9.42 -22.78 -5.38
N ALA A 170 -9.37 -24.10 -5.11
CA ALA A 170 -8.31 -24.69 -4.30
C ALA A 170 -6.91 -24.45 -4.91
N GLN A 171 -6.79 -24.51 -6.23
CA GLN A 171 -5.55 -24.21 -6.93
C GLN A 171 -5.19 -22.72 -6.81
N GLN A 172 -6.16 -21.81 -6.99
CA GLN A 172 -5.96 -20.36 -6.83
C GLN A 172 -5.51 -20.03 -5.41
N ILE A 173 -6.23 -20.50 -4.38
CA ILE A 173 -5.89 -20.28 -2.97
C ILE A 173 -4.47 -20.78 -2.67
N ASN A 174 -4.15 -21.99 -3.12
CA ASN A 174 -2.83 -22.58 -2.89
C ASN A 174 -1.72 -21.75 -3.56
N THR A 175 -1.95 -21.26 -4.77
CA THR A 175 -1.02 -20.41 -5.52
C THR A 175 -0.80 -19.08 -4.78
N ILE A 176 -1.87 -18.40 -4.36
CA ILE A 176 -1.78 -17.15 -3.60
C ILE A 176 -1.02 -17.37 -2.29
N CYS A 177 -1.33 -18.41 -1.53
CA CYS A 177 -0.62 -18.70 -0.28
C CYS A 177 0.87 -18.94 -0.49
N ARG A 178 1.26 -19.60 -1.58
CA ARG A 178 2.67 -19.83 -1.94
C ARG A 178 3.37 -18.54 -2.36
N GLU A 179 2.70 -17.68 -3.14
CA GLU A 179 3.21 -16.35 -3.51
C GLU A 179 3.40 -15.46 -2.27
N PHE A 180 2.43 -15.41 -1.37
CA PHE A 180 2.54 -14.67 -0.12
C PHE A 180 3.66 -15.17 0.79
N TYR A 181 3.91 -16.48 0.76
CA TYR A 181 5.10 -17.02 1.42
C TYR A 181 6.40 -16.56 0.75
N SER A 182 6.48 -16.56 -0.58
CA SER A 182 7.67 -16.06 -1.32
C SER A 182 7.90 -14.56 -1.08
N HIS A 183 6.84 -13.79 -0.85
CA HIS A 183 6.89 -12.37 -0.47
C HIS A 183 7.08 -12.15 1.04
N THR A 184 7.42 -13.18 1.78
CA THR A 184 7.64 -13.13 3.24
C THR A 184 6.42 -12.69 4.09
N LEU A 185 5.23 -12.64 3.49
CA LEU A 185 3.99 -12.32 4.22
C LEU A 185 3.55 -13.45 5.16
N PHE A 186 3.96 -14.68 4.88
CA PHE A 186 3.87 -15.81 5.79
C PHE A 186 5.25 -16.29 6.21
N SER A 187 5.44 -16.65 7.47
CA SER A 187 6.71 -17.17 7.97
C SER A 187 6.95 -18.64 7.62
N ARG A 188 5.88 -19.38 7.33
CA ARG A 188 5.94 -20.77 6.84
C ARG A 188 4.72 -21.07 5.99
N TYR A 189 4.94 -21.85 4.95
CA TYR A 189 3.92 -22.45 4.09
C TYR A 189 4.27 -23.91 3.84
N ASN A 190 3.28 -24.81 4.02
CA ASN A 190 3.40 -26.22 3.69
C ASN A 190 2.08 -26.74 3.11
N TYR A 191 2.12 -27.35 1.95
CA TYR A 191 0.96 -27.93 1.29
C TYR A 191 1.04 -29.45 1.29
N GLN A 192 0.14 -30.11 1.99
CA GLN A 192 -0.07 -31.56 1.97
C GLN A 192 -1.03 -31.94 0.86
N LYS A 193 -0.46 -32.36 -0.29
CA LYS A 193 -1.24 -32.60 -1.53
C LYS A 193 -2.27 -33.73 -1.35
N GLN A 194 -1.95 -34.79 -0.63
CA GLN A 194 -2.86 -35.93 -0.40
C GLN A 194 -4.11 -35.50 0.38
N ASP A 195 -3.91 -34.69 1.40
CA ASP A 195 -4.99 -34.23 2.29
C ASP A 195 -5.63 -32.93 1.81
N LYS A 196 -5.11 -32.31 0.75
CA LYS A 196 -5.49 -30.96 0.28
C LYS A 196 -5.50 -29.93 1.43
N LEU A 197 -4.50 -30.00 2.30
CA LEU A 197 -4.37 -29.16 3.49
C LEU A 197 -3.18 -28.22 3.36
N VAL A 198 -3.42 -26.92 3.55
CA VAL A 198 -2.35 -25.90 3.61
C VAL A 198 -2.14 -25.51 5.07
N HIS A 199 -0.90 -25.63 5.54
CA HIS A 199 -0.47 -25.14 6.85
C HIS A 199 0.28 -23.83 6.67
N LEU A 200 -0.22 -22.78 7.29
CA LEU A 200 0.40 -21.45 7.28
C LEU A 200 0.87 -21.08 8.69
N LYS A 201 2.05 -20.47 8.77
CA LYS A 201 2.46 -19.73 9.96
C LYS A 201 2.52 -18.25 9.61
N LEU A 202 1.80 -17.44 10.37
CA LEU A 202 1.67 -16.01 10.15
C LEU A 202 2.92 -15.27 10.63
N GLN A 203 3.23 -14.14 10.03
CA GLN A 203 4.27 -13.21 10.48
C GLN A 203 3.75 -12.37 11.65
N SER A 204 4.64 -12.04 12.59
CA SER A 204 4.29 -11.20 13.74
C SER A 204 4.53 -9.70 13.49
N ALA A 205 5.21 -9.34 12.41
CA ALA A 205 5.55 -7.96 12.09
C ALA A 205 4.30 -7.07 11.95
N ALA A 206 4.31 -5.92 12.62
CA ALA A 206 3.17 -5.01 12.66
C ALA A 206 2.65 -4.61 11.26
N PRO A 207 3.50 -4.23 10.28
CA PRO A 207 3.00 -3.88 8.95
C PRO A 207 2.26 -5.02 8.24
N ILE A 208 2.71 -6.29 8.42
CA ILE A 208 2.04 -7.44 7.81
C ILE A 208 0.70 -7.72 8.50
N ARG A 209 0.64 -7.56 9.82
CA ARG A 209 -0.62 -7.69 10.56
C ARG A 209 -1.63 -6.62 10.15
N GLN A 210 -1.19 -5.37 10.01
CA GLN A 210 -2.00 -4.25 9.56
C GLN A 210 -2.51 -4.48 8.13
N PHE A 211 -1.62 -4.89 7.22
CA PHE A 211 -1.99 -5.25 5.86
C PHE A 211 -3.16 -6.25 5.82
N PHE A 212 -3.05 -7.40 6.49
CA PHE A 212 -4.13 -8.39 6.50
C PHE A 212 -5.35 -7.96 7.35
N SER A 213 -5.21 -6.96 8.21
CA SER A 213 -6.32 -6.46 9.03
C SER A 213 -7.21 -5.44 8.31
N GLY A 214 -6.81 -4.99 7.11
CA GLY A 214 -7.63 -4.07 6.31
C GLY A 214 -6.84 -3.20 5.35
N GLU A 215 -5.60 -2.85 5.65
CA GLU A 215 -4.79 -1.94 4.81
C GLU A 215 -4.54 -2.46 3.38
N TRP A 216 -4.65 -3.78 3.14
CA TRP A 216 -4.56 -4.34 1.80
C TRP A 216 -5.53 -3.68 0.82
N LEU A 217 -6.70 -3.21 1.30
CA LEU A 217 -7.71 -2.57 0.46
C LEU A 217 -7.28 -1.16 0.02
N GLU A 218 -6.56 -0.45 0.88
CA GLU A 218 -5.96 0.85 0.55
C GLU A 218 -4.83 0.69 -0.49
N TRP A 219 -3.97 -0.32 -0.31
CA TRP A 219 -2.93 -0.67 -1.29
C TRP A 219 -3.55 -1.04 -2.63
N PHE A 220 -4.61 -1.85 -2.64
CA PHE A 220 -5.35 -2.21 -3.84
C PHE A 220 -5.98 -0.98 -4.52
N ALA A 221 -6.60 -0.09 -3.75
CA ALA A 221 -7.18 1.14 -4.25
C ALA A 221 -6.13 2.03 -4.90
N LEU A 222 -5.00 2.28 -4.22
CA LEU A 222 -3.90 3.07 -4.74
C LEU A 222 -3.31 2.47 -6.03
N ASN A 223 -3.02 1.17 -6.05
CA ASN A 223 -2.51 0.49 -7.25
C ASN A 223 -3.47 0.60 -8.44
N THR A 224 -4.76 0.50 -8.17
CA THR A 224 -5.78 0.64 -9.23
C THR A 224 -5.79 2.08 -9.76
N VAL A 225 -5.70 3.09 -8.87
CA VAL A 225 -5.58 4.50 -9.25
C VAL A 225 -4.34 4.75 -10.12
N LEU A 226 -3.17 4.28 -9.70
CA LEU A 226 -1.92 4.43 -10.44
C LEU A 226 -1.97 3.72 -11.80
N THR A 227 -2.57 2.54 -11.86
CA THR A 227 -2.75 1.79 -13.11
C THR A 227 -3.63 2.54 -14.09
N GLN A 228 -4.72 3.17 -13.65
CA GLN A 228 -5.58 3.98 -14.51
C GLN A 228 -4.89 5.28 -14.94
N ALA A 229 -4.20 5.97 -14.05
CA ALA A 229 -3.43 7.18 -14.38
C ALA A 229 -2.37 6.89 -15.45
N LYS A 230 -1.65 5.77 -15.34
CA LYS A 230 -0.66 5.32 -16.33
C LYS A 230 -1.23 5.15 -17.74
N LYS A 231 -2.48 4.70 -17.86
CA LYS A 231 -3.16 4.55 -19.17
C LYS A 231 -3.38 5.88 -19.88
N ARG A 232 -3.44 6.99 -19.14
CA ARG A 232 -3.62 8.36 -19.71
C ARG A 232 -2.36 8.93 -20.35
N GLY A 233 -1.21 8.28 -20.17
CA GLY A 233 0.06 8.63 -20.81
C GLY A 233 0.96 9.52 -19.95
N LYS A 234 2.19 9.71 -20.43
CA LYS A 234 3.29 10.35 -19.68
C LYS A 234 3.03 11.82 -19.31
N ASN A 235 2.22 12.53 -20.07
CA ASN A 235 1.96 13.96 -19.86
C ASN A 235 0.71 14.23 -19.01
N TYR A 236 0.14 13.19 -18.38
CA TYR A 236 -1.02 13.34 -17.54
C TYR A 236 -0.60 13.88 -16.17
N ALA A 237 -0.96 15.12 -15.87
CA ALA A 237 -0.68 15.75 -14.59
C ALA A 237 -1.52 15.07 -13.49
N PHE A 238 -0.84 14.44 -12.55
CA PHE A 238 -1.47 13.62 -11.53
C PHE A 238 -0.72 13.76 -10.19
N SER A 239 -1.46 13.74 -9.10
CA SER A 239 -0.94 13.76 -7.73
C SER A 239 -1.77 12.82 -6.89
N CYS A 240 -1.16 11.97 -6.09
CA CYS A 240 -1.87 11.06 -5.21
C CYS A 240 -1.16 10.88 -3.86
N ALA A 241 -1.90 10.44 -2.87
CA ALA A 241 -1.35 10.07 -1.56
C ALA A 241 -2.21 8.97 -0.92
N ARG A 242 -1.62 8.22 0.01
CA ARG A 242 -2.29 7.24 0.88
C ARG A 242 -2.12 7.65 2.33
N SER A 243 -3.08 7.29 3.18
CA SER A 243 -3.04 7.56 4.63
C SER A 243 -2.68 9.03 4.94
N THR A 244 -3.39 9.96 4.27
CA THR A 244 -3.14 11.38 4.43
C THR A 244 -3.91 11.93 5.60
N GLU A 245 -3.24 12.41 6.62
CA GLU A 245 -3.88 13.17 7.68
C GLU A 245 -4.19 14.59 7.21
N ILE A 246 -5.41 15.05 7.44
CA ILE A 246 -5.83 16.43 7.18
C ILE A 246 -6.33 17.07 8.46
N ARG A 247 -5.85 18.30 8.73
CA ARG A 247 -6.27 19.09 9.88
C ARG A 247 -7.00 20.33 9.41
N PHE A 248 -8.24 20.48 9.90
CA PHE A 248 -9.05 21.67 9.64
C PHE A 248 -8.68 22.81 10.60
N ALA A 249 -9.12 24.04 10.27
CA ALA A 249 -8.83 25.23 11.09
C ALA A 249 -9.37 25.16 12.54
N ASN A 250 -10.36 24.32 12.79
CA ASN A 250 -10.91 24.05 14.13
C ASN A 250 -10.21 22.89 14.86
N GLU A 251 -9.02 22.48 14.40
CA GLU A 251 -8.19 21.40 14.93
C GLU A 251 -8.77 19.98 14.74
N ASP A 252 -9.93 19.80 14.07
CA ASP A 252 -10.43 18.47 13.74
C ASP A 252 -9.46 17.75 12.79
N LEU A 253 -9.12 16.54 13.15
CA LEU A 253 -8.21 15.66 12.41
C LEU A 253 -9.00 14.55 11.71
N HIS A 254 -8.70 14.34 10.42
CA HIS A 254 -9.23 13.24 9.64
C HIS A 254 -8.09 12.57 8.87
N GLU A 255 -8.16 11.26 8.71
CA GLU A 255 -7.30 10.50 7.82
C GLU A 255 -8.10 10.17 6.55
N LEU A 256 -7.44 10.31 5.40
CA LEU A 256 -7.94 9.93 4.08
C LEU A 256 -7.17 8.71 3.61
N ASP A 257 -7.84 7.61 3.33
CA ASP A 257 -7.18 6.35 2.97
C ASP A 257 -6.42 6.48 1.64
N VAL A 258 -7.10 6.95 0.58
CA VAL A 258 -6.46 7.28 -0.71
C VAL A 258 -7.05 8.59 -1.24
N VAL A 259 -6.19 9.51 -1.61
CA VAL A 259 -6.57 10.79 -2.24
C VAL A 259 -5.76 11.01 -3.51
N PHE A 260 -6.40 11.50 -4.56
CA PHE A 260 -5.72 11.86 -5.79
C PHE A 260 -6.33 13.06 -6.49
N LEU A 261 -5.52 13.77 -7.25
CA LEU A 261 -5.88 14.97 -7.99
C LEU A 261 -5.60 14.75 -9.48
N THR A 262 -6.59 15.06 -10.31
CA THR A 262 -6.50 15.03 -11.76
C THR A 262 -6.58 16.44 -12.32
N PRO A 263 -6.17 16.70 -13.59
CA PRO A 263 -6.22 18.03 -14.14
C PRO A 263 -7.64 18.64 -14.12
N LYS A 264 -7.73 19.87 -13.63
CA LYS A 264 -8.98 20.68 -13.64
C LYS A 264 -10.17 20.13 -12.86
N LYS A 265 -9.95 19.19 -11.97
CA LYS A 265 -11.01 18.63 -11.11
C LYS A 265 -10.65 18.78 -9.64
N PRO A 266 -11.63 18.87 -8.72
CA PRO A 266 -11.33 18.73 -7.30
C PRO A 266 -10.80 17.32 -7.00
N PRO A 267 -10.10 17.12 -5.89
CA PRO A 267 -9.59 15.80 -5.52
C PRO A 267 -10.68 14.74 -5.47
N PHE A 268 -10.25 13.53 -5.75
CA PHE A 268 -11.00 12.31 -5.49
C PHE A 268 -10.50 11.67 -4.20
N ILE A 269 -11.41 11.18 -3.39
CA ILE A 269 -11.13 10.47 -2.15
C ILE A 269 -11.72 9.08 -2.25
N ILE A 270 -10.96 8.08 -1.84
CA ILE A 270 -11.43 6.71 -1.70
C ILE A 270 -11.19 6.30 -0.26
N GLU A 271 -12.28 6.07 0.47
CA GLU A 271 -12.25 5.47 1.80
C GLU A 271 -12.48 3.96 1.68
N CYS A 272 -11.70 3.17 2.40
CA CYS A 272 -11.63 1.72 2.27
C CYS A 272 -12.22 1.02 3.49
N LYS A 273 -13.17 0.12 3.30
CA LYS A 273 -13.79 -0.64 4.40
C LYS A 273 -13.90 -2.12 4.08
N THR A 274 -13.21 -2.93 4.88
CA THR A 274 -13.25 -4.40 4.80
C THR A 274 -14.30 -5.02 5.71
N GLY A 275 -15.16 -4.23 6.34
CA GLY A 275 -16.19 -4.66 7.27
C GLY A 275 -17.28 -3.60 7.44
N GLU A 276 -17.79 -3.45 8.66
CA GLU A 276 -18.90 -2.52 8.96
C GLU A 276 -18.55 -1.07 8.61
N TYR A 277 -19.30 -0.50 7.68
CA TYR A 277 -19.12 0.87 7.18
C TYR A 277 -20.27 1.82 7.56
N ARG A 278 -21.45 1.28 7.92
CA ARG A 278 -22.67 2.08 8.14
C ARG A 278 -22.54 3.07 9.26
N ARG A 279 -21.74 2.72 10.28
CA ARG A 279 -21.48 3.59 11.45
C ARG A 279 -20.71 4.85 11.08
N ASP A 280 -19.94 4.81 10.00
CA ASP A 280 -19.04 5.88 9.57
C ASP A 280 -19.68 6.76 8.47
N LEU A 281 -20.88 6.42 7.97
CA LEU A 281 -21.52 7.14 6.85
C LEU A 281 -21.70 8.63 7.12
N ASP A 282 -22.19 9.00 8.30
CA ASP A 282 -22.39 10.41 8.66
C ASP A 282 -21.04 11.15 8.72
N LYS A 283 -19.99 10.50 9.21
CA LYS A 283 -18.62 11.03 9.20
C LYS A 283 -18.18 11.35 7.76
N TYR A 284 -18.36 10.42 6.83
CA TYR A 284 -17.96 10.60 5.43
C TYR A 284 -18.81 11.64 4.69
N LEU A 285 -20.12 11.66 4.92
CA LEU A 285 -21.00 12.69 4.38
C LEU A 285 -20.62 14.09 4.85
N ASN A 286 -20.32 14.25 6.13
CA ASN A 286 -19.87 15.52 6.70
C ASN A 286 -18.48 15.91 6.17
N LEU A 287 -17.55 14.97 6.08
CA LEU A 287 -16.21 15.21 5.55
C LEU A 287 -16.28 15.67 4.09
N ARG A 288 -17.05 14.97 3.23
CA ARG A 288 -17.26 15.37 1.84
C ARG A 288 -17.81 16.79 1.71
N LYS A 289 -18.82 17.14 2.53
CA LYS A 289 -19.40 18.50 2.54
C LYS A 289 -18.39 19.55 2.99
N ARG A 290 -17.61 19.27 4.03
CA ARG A 290 -16.56 20.18 4.53
C ARG A 290 -15.45 20.41 3.51
N LEU A 291 -15.09 19.38 2.74
CA LEU A 291 -14.14 19.48 1.64
C LEU A 291 -14.72 20.16 0.41
N ASP A 292 -16.06 20.33 0.35
CA ASP A 292 -16.78 20.90 -0.78
C ASP A 292 -16.44 20.20 -2.11
N ILE A 293 -16.55 18.86 -2.10
CA ILE A 293 -16.33 18.03 -3.28
C ILE A 293 -17.63 17.32 -3.70
N PRO A 294 -17.81 17.08 -5.03
CA PRO A 294 -18.97 16.37 -5.55
C PRO A 294 -19.10 14.94 -5.00
N ALA A 295 -20.30 14.37 -5.05
CA ALA A 295 -20.54 13.00 -4.58
C ALA A 295 -19.76 11.96 -5.36
N GLU A 296 -19.58 12.17 -6.67
CA GLU A 296 -18.79 11.34 -7.55
C GLU A 296 -17.27 11.38 -7.27
N ASN A 297 -16.82 12.37 -6.50
CA ASN A 297 -15.41 12.50 -6.10
C ASN A 297 -15.13 11.90 -4.71
N PHE A 298 -16.15 11.37 -4.02
CA PHE A 298 -15.99 10.70 -2.74
C PHE A 298 -16.50 9.26 -2.84
N ALA A 299 -15.57 8.32 -3.04
CA ALA A 299 -15.88 6.91 -3.15
C ALA A 299 -15.69 6.19 -1.81
N LEU A 300 -16.59 5.27 -1.50
CA LEU A 300 -16.46 4.32 -0.41
C LEU A 300 -16.28 2.93 -1.02
N LEU A 301 -15.04 2.43 -0.95
CA LEU A 301 -14.67 1.09 -1.42
C LEU A 301 -14.99 0.08 -0.32
N VAL A 302 -15.97 -0.78 -0.58
CA VAL A 302 -16.49 -1.73 0.41
C VAL A 302 -16.44 -3.16 -0.11
N THR A 303 -16.17 -4.12 0.78
CA THR A 303 -16.05 -5.54 0.45
C THR A 303 -17.28 -6.36 0.79
N ASP A 304 -18.16 -5.85 1.65
CA ASP A 304 -19.33 -6.60 2.17
C ASP A 304 -20.63 -6.38 1.39
N VAL A 305 -20.52 -5.80 0.19
CA VAL A 305 -21.67 -5.55 -0.69
C VAL A 305 -21.38 -6.04 -2.11
N ASN A 306 -22.41 -6.44 -2.84
CA ASN A 306 -22.29 -6.71 -4.26
C ASN A 306 -22.52 -5.45 -5.11
N GLU A 307 -22.28 -5.53 -6.42
CA GLU A 307 -22.42 -4.40 -7.34
C GLU A 307 -23.80 -3.77 -7.33
N ALA A 308 -24.88 -4.58 -7.28
CA ALA A 308 -26.26 -4.07 -7.26
C ALA A 308 -26.55 -3.31 -5.97
N GLN A 309 -26.07 -3.81 -4.84
CA GLN A 309 -26.16 -3.11 -3.55
C GLN A 309 -25.36 -1.82 -3.55
N ALA A 310 -24.14 -1.81 -4.08
CA ALA A 310 -23.31 -0.61 -4.18
C ALA A 310 -24.00 0.49 -5.02
N LYS A 311 -24.62 0.12 -6.15
CA LYS A 311 -25.43 1.05 -6.97
C LYS A 311 -26.62 1.62 -6.20
N SER A 312 -27.34 0.79 -5.46
CA SER A 312 -28.47 1.22 -4.65
C SER A 312 -28.03 2.17 -3.54
N LEU A 313 -26.94 1.86 -2.84
CA LEU A 313 -26.35 2.71 -1.80
C LEU A 313 -25.89 4.05 -2.37
N SER A 314 -25.28 4.06 -3.54
CA SER A 314 -24.87 5.31 -4.21
C SER A 314 -26.07 6.19 -4.56
N ALA A 315 -27.20 5.61 -4.94
CA ALA A 315 -28.44 6.35 -5.20
C ALA A 315 -29.10 6.90 -3.91
N MET A 316 -28.92 6.21 -2.78
CA MET A 316 -29.51 6.61 -1.49
C MET A 316 -28.70 7.66 -0.76
N TYR A 317 -27.36 7.55 -0.83
CA TYR A 317 -26.43 8.42 -0.13
C TYR A 317 -25.73 9.35 -1.13
N GLN A 318 -25.32 10.51 -0.68
CA GLN A 318 -24.51 11.44 -1.48
C GLN A 318 -23.03 11.05 -1.46
N LEU A 319 -22.73 9.78 -1.71
CA LEU A 319 -21.40 9.16 -1.80
C LEU A 319 -21.42 8.14 -2.94
N THR A 320 -20.28 7.85 -3.51
CA THR A 320 -20.17 6.79 -4.53
C THR A 320 -19.68 5.50 -3.87
N PHE A 321 -20.50 4.44 -3.90
CA PHE A 321 -20.09 3.13 -3.42
C PHE A 321 -19.51 2.30 -4.54
N VAL A 322 -18.35 1.72 -4.30
CA VAL A 322 -17.64 0.82 -5.24
C VAL A 322 -17.22 -0.46 -4.52
N THR A 323 -17.09 -1.53 -5.28
CA THR A 323 -16.54 -2.80 -4.82
C THR A 323 -15.17 -3.04 -5.45
N PRO A 324 -14.34 -3.99 -4.99
CA PRO A 324 -13.09 -4.32 -5.67
C PRO A 324 -13.26 -4.57 -7.17
N ASP A 325 -14.32 -5.25 -7.58
CA ASP A 325 -14.61 -5.56 -8.99
C ASP A 325 -15.00 -4.33 -9.83
N THR A 326 -15.64 -3.33 -9.21
CA THR A 326 -16.16 -2.14 -9.92
C THR A 326 -15.23 -0.94 -9.83
N LEU A 327 -14.19 -0.97 -8.97
CA LEU A 327 -13.29 0.14 -8.74
C LEU A 327 -12.58 0.60 -10.02
N ALA A 328 -12.03 -0.34 -10.80
CA ALA A 328 -11.31 0.00 -12.04
C ALA A 328 -12.22 0.71 -13.06
N ALA A 329 -13.48 0.25 -13.20
CA ALA A 329 -14.46 0.85 -14.10
C ALA A 329 -14.93 2.24 -13.62
N TYR A 330 -15.01 2.46 -12.31
CA TYR A 330 -15.26 3.78 -11.74
C TYR A 330 -14.09 4.73 -12.03
N LEU A 331 -12.86 4.30 -11.75
CA LEU A 331 -11.67 5.12 -11.96
C LEU A 331 -11.44 5.47 -13.44
N ASP A 332 -11.74 4.57 -14.36
CA ASP A 332 -11.63 4.84 -15.80
C ASP A 332 -12.53 5.99 -16.27
N LYS A 333 -13.63 6.26 -15.56
CA LYS A 333 -14.55 7.38 -15.85
C LYS A 333 -14.09 8.70 -15.24
N VAL A 334 -13.39 8.65 -14.11
CA VAL A 334 -13.08 9.86 -13.33
C VAL A 334 -11.64 10.33 -13.52
N ILE A 335 -10.71 9.47 -13.84
CA ILE A 335 -9.34 9.76 -14.26
C ILE A 335 -9.30 10.06 -15.75
#